data_72681ad6f2c4c901e5a8ecc96d002c38
#
_entry.id   72681ad6f2c4c901e5a8ecc96d002c38
#
_cell.length_a   1.000
_cell.length_b   1.000
_cell.length_c   1.000
_cell.angle_alpha   90.00
_cell.angle_beta   90.00
_cell.angle_gamma   90.00
#
_symmetry.space_group_name_H-M   'P 1'
#
loop_
_entity.id
_entity.type
_entity.pdbx_description
1 polymer ?
#
loop_
_entity_poly.entity_id
_entity_poly.type
_entity_poly.pdbx_seq_one_letter_code
_entity_poly.pdbx_strand_id
1 'polypeptide(L)'
;MEEKTIELITKLALQALEEQQNHTNGFMVPVGVSARHVHLTKEHVEALFGAGHTLHKKKDLMGGQFAAEECVTIVGLKLRAIENVRVLGPCRSKSQVEISATDALKLGVKAPIRESGNIAGSAPIALVGPKGAIYLNEGCIIAKRPD
;
A
#
# COMPACT_ATOMS: atom_id res chain seq x y z
N MET A 1 -18.62 4.06 -2.68
CA MET A 1 -18.52 2.96 -1.72
C MET A 1 -19.25 3.36 -0.44
N GLU A 2 -20.09 2.51 0.03
CA GLU A 2 -20.85 2.80 1.22
C GLU A 2 -19.98 2.81 2.48
N GLU A 3 -20.32 3.67 3.41
CA GLU A 3 -19.58 3.84 4.65
C GLU A 3 -19.41 2.53 5.44
N LYS A 4 -20.45 1.70 5.44
CA LYS A 4 -20.41 0.38 6.10
C LYS A 4 -19.39 -0.57 5.48
N THR A 5 -19.21 -0.50 4.17
CA THR A 5 -18.23 -1.32 3.46
C THR A 5 -16.81 -0.90 3.84
N ILE A 6 -16.57 0.41 3.96
CA ILE A 6 -15.28 0.95 4.37
C ILE A 6 -14.95 0.52 5.80
N GLU A 7 -15.91 0.62 6.70
CA GLU A 7 -15.74 0.18 8.10
C GLU A 7 -15.41 -1.30 8.18
N LEU A 8 -16.11 -2.12 7.42
CA LEU A 8 -15.88 -3.57 7.40
C LEU A 8 -14.48 -3.91 6.90
N ILE A 9 -14.05 -3.28 5.81
CA ILE A 9 -12.71 -3.48 5.27
C ILE A 9 -11.65 -3.09 6.29
N THR A 10 -11.81 -1.95 6.94
CA THR A 10 -10.89 -1.46 7.95
C THR A 10 -10.82 -2.42 9.14
N LYS A 11 -11.97 -2.88 9.61
CA LYS A 11 -12.04 -3.80 10.75
C LYS A 11 -11.35 -5.13 10.44
N LEU A 12 -11.61 -5.68 9.26
CA LEU A 12 -10.99 -6.95 8.83
C LEU A 12 -9.48 -6.80 8.66
N ALA A 13 -9.05 -5.65 8.15
CA ALA A 13 -7.63 -5.35 8.00
C ALA A 13 -6.92 -5.33 9.36
N LEU A 14 -7.54 -4.69 10.36
CA LEU A 14 -6.98 -4.63 11.70
C LEU A 14 -6.91 -5.99 12.36
N GLN A 15 -7.94 -6.82 12.18
CA GLN A 15 -7.95 -8.17 12.73
C GLN A 15 -6.85 -9.04 12.11
N ALA A 16 -6.70 -8.97 10.79
CA ALA A 16 -5.66 -9.72 10.10
C ALA A 16 -4.27 -9.33 10.59
N LEU A 17 -4.08 -8.04 10.87
CA LEU A 17 -2.80 -7.54 11.35
C LEU A 17 -2.49 -8.02 12.76
N GLU A 18 -3.48 -8.01 13.65
CA GLU A 18 -3.30 -8.51 15.00
C GLU A 18 -2.88 -9.96 15.00
N GLU A 19 -3.50 -10.79 14.17
CA GLU A 19 -3.14 -12.17 14.01
C GLU A 19 -1.70 -12.34 13.54
N GLN A 20 -1.29 -11.51 12.57
CA GLN A 20 0.08 -11.54 12.08
C GLN A 20 1.10 -11.16 13.14
N GLN A 21 0.82 -10.12 13.90
CA GLN A 21 1.71 -9.70 14.97
C GLN A 21 1.88 -10.79 16.03
N ASN A 22 0.81 -11.49 16.35
CA ASN A 22 0.87 -12.60 17.29
C ASN A 22 1.72 -13.76 16.77
N HIS A 23 1.66 -14.02 15.47
CA HIS A 23 2.46 -15.08 14.86
C HIS A 23 3.93 -14.72 14.71
N THR A 24 4.23 -13.44 14.52
CA THR A 24 5.61 -12.98 14.33
C THR A 24 6.25 -12.44 15.59
N ASN A 25 5.53 -12.46 16.69
CA ASN A 25 6.00 -11.95 17.95
C ASN A 25 7.24 -12.73 18.41
N GLY A 26 8.37 -12.04 18.53
CA GLY A 26 9.63 -12.66 18.85
C GLY A 26 10.45 -13.10 17.65
N PHE A 27 9.95 -12.90 16.46
CA PHE A 27 10.68 -13.23 15.24
C PHE A 27 11.39 -11.99 14.71
N MET A 28 12.70 -12.02 14.73
CA MET A 28 13.50 -10.92 14.18
C MET A 28 13.62 -11.08 12.68
N VAL A 29 12.85 -10.31 11.95
CA VAL A 29 12.97 -10.28 10.49
C VAL A 29 14.16 -9.42 10.13
N PRO A 30 15.09 -9.93 9.29
CA PRO A 30 16.20 -9.11 8.84
C PRO A 30 15.69 -7.84 8.18
N VAL A 31 16.18 -6.72 8.66
CA VAL A 31 15.79 -5.42 8.15
C VAL A 31 16.64 -5.12 6.91
N GLY A 32 16.10 -4.46 5.96
CA GLY A 32 16.84 -4.01 4.79
C GLY A 32 16.16 -4.28 3.49
N VAL A 33 15.06 -4.99 3.52
CA VAL A 33 14.26 -5.16 2.32
C VAL A 33 13.02 -4.32 2.47
N SER A 34 13.03 -3.18 1.82
CA SER A 34 11.84 -2.39 1.67
C SER A 34 10.89 -3.18 0.78
N ALA A 35 10.07 -3.98 1.41
CA ALA A 35 9.26 -4.91 0.67
C ALA A 35 8.07 -4.26 0.01
N ARG A 36 7.48 -3.23 0.63
CA ARG A 36 6.22 -2.69 0.15
C ARG A 36 6.12 -1.19 0.38
N HIS A 37 5.52 -0.53 -0.58
CA HIS A 37 5.22 0.90 -0.49
C HIS A 37 4.17 1.27 -1.52
N VAL A 38 3.62 2.46 -1.41
CA VAL A 38 2.65 2.98 -2.37
C VAL A 38 3.10 4.35 -2.88
N HIS A 39 2.75 4.63 -4.11
CA HIS A 39 2.83 5.95 -4.72
C HIS A 39 1.42 6.41 -5.00
N LEU A 40 1.10 7.65 -4.70
CA LEU A 40 -0.26 8.17 -4.80
C LEU A 40 -0.32 9.40 -5.68
N THR A 41 -1.49 9.59 -6.30
CA THR A 41 -1.82 10.87 -6.92
C THR A 41 -2.22 11.84 -5.81
N LYS A 42 -2.19 13.13 -6.11
CA LYS A 42 -2.65 14.15 -5.17
C LYS A 42 -4.10 13.90 -4.75
N GLU A 43 -4.93 13.54 -5.71
CA GLU A 43 -6.35 13.25 -5.47
C GLU A 43 -6.54 12.09 -4.49
N HIS A 44 -5.73 11.04 -4.66
CA HIS A 44 -5.80 9.89 -3.76
C HIS A 44 -5.26 10.20 -2.36
N VAL A 45 -4.25 11.04 -2.26
CA VAL A 45 -3.76 11.52 -0.95
C VAL A 45 -4.91 12.21 -0.21
N GLU A 46 -5.63 13.09 -0.89
CA GLU A 46 -6.77 13.78 -0.28
C GLU A 46 -7.90 12.83 0.08
N ALA A 47 -8.17 11.85 -0.76
CA ALA A 47 -9.21 10.85 -0.49
C ALA A 47 -8.89 10.00 0.74
N LEU A 48 -7.63 9.69 0.96
CA LEU A 48 -7.21 8.83 2.06
C LEU A 48 -6.92 9.59 3.35
N PHE A 49 -6.39 10.80 3.25
CA PHE A 49 -5.93 11.56 4.41
C PHE A 49 -6.70 12.85 4.67
N GLY A 50 -7.57 13.28 3.77
CA GLY A 50 -8.40 14.45 3.93
C GLY A 50 -8.11 15.53 2.89
N ALA A 51 -9.13 16.35 2.60
CA ALA A 51 -9.02 17.43 1.63
C ALA A 51 -7.88 18.39 2.00
N GLY A 52 -7.05 18.72 1.03
CA GLY A 52 -5.91 19.63 1.23
C GLY A 52 -4.71 19.02 1.91
N HIS A 53 -4.76 17.74 2.22
CA HIS A 53 -3.64 17.06 2.88
C HIS A 53 -2.43 16.97 1.96
N THR A 54 -1.24 17.25 2.52
CA THR A 54 0.02 17.07 1.81
C THR A 54 0.88 16.08 2.57
N LEU A 55 1.71 15.34 1.82
CA LEU A 55 2.59 14.34 2.43
C LEU A 55 3.67 15.00 3.29
N HIS A 56 3.93 14.43 4.45
CA HIS A 56 4.95 14.90 5.38
C HIS A 56 6.21 14.06 5.22
N LYS A 57 7.29 14.70 4.78
CA LYS A 57 8.55 14.00 4.55
C LYS A 57 9.13 13.49 5.86
N LYS A 58 9.46 12.21 5.90
CA LYS A 58 10.13 11.58 7.01
C LYS A 58 11.61 11.35 6.70
N LYS A 59 11.93 10.94 5.48
CA LYS A 59 13.29 10.61 5.07
C LYS A 59 13.44 10.78 3.56
N ASP A 60 14.52 11.41 3.15
CA ASP A 60 14.85 11.51 1.73
C ASP A 60 15.35 10.16 1.21
N LEU A 61 14.94 9.84 -0.01
CA LEU A 61 15.36 8.66 -0.74
C LEU A 61 16.08 9.08 -2.01
N MET A 62 16.58 8.10 -2.75
CA MET A 62 17.28 8.38 -4.01
C MET A 62 16.30 8.85 -5.09
N GLY A 63 16.80 9.61 -6.06
CA GLY A 63 16.02 10.03 -7.22
C GLY A 63 14.95 11.08 -6.94
N GLY A 64 15.12 11.90 -5.92
CA GLY A 64 14.15 12.94 -5.59
C GLY A 64 12.92 12.43 -4.87
N GLN A 65 12.89 11.16 -4.52
CA GLN A 65 11.79 10.58 -3.77
C GLN A 65 12.00 10.75 -2.27
N PHE A 66 10.94 10.58 -1.51
CA PHE A 66 11.02 10.59 -0.06
C PHE A 66 10.03 9.62 0.55
N ALA A 67 10.37 9.09 1.72
CA ALA A 67 9.42 8.32 2.53
C ALA A 67 8.60 9.31 3.34
N ALA A 68 7.28 9.23 3.22
CA ALA A 68 6.38 10.09 3.97
C ALA A 68 6.06 9.48 5.34
N GLU A 69 5.58 10.30 6.26
CA GLU A 69 5.08 9.81 7.54
C GLU A 69 3.77 9.05 7.35
N GLU A 70 3.01 9.41 6.34
CA GLU A 70 1.73 8.79 6.03
C GLU A 70 1.91 7.32 5.66
N CYS A 71 1.03 6.48 6.21
CA CYS A 71 0.93 5.06 5.88
C CYS A 71 -0.51 4.70 5.57
N VAL A 72 -0.69 3.67 4.77
CA VAL A 72 -2.02 3.18 4.41
C VAL A 72 -2.09 1.68 4.66
N THR A 73 -3.31 1.16 4.71
CA THR A 73 -3.57 -0.27 4.70
C THR A 73 -3.91 -0.68 3.29
N ILE A 74 -3.27 -1.72 2.79
CA ILE A 74 -3.60 -2.28 1.47
C ILE A 74 -4.44 -3.54 1.67
N VAL A 75 -5.48 -3.68 0.86
CA VAL A 75 -6.46 -4.76 1.01
C VAL A 75 -6.63 -5.47 -0.33
N GLY A 76 -6.38 -6.77 -0.34
CA GLY A 76 -6.59 -7.61 -1.51
C GLY A 76 -8.05 -7.99 -1.70
N LEU A 77 -8.38 -8.63 -2.82
CA LEU A 77 -9.74 -8.97 -3.19
C LEU A 77 -10.44 -9.94 -2.21
N LYS A 78 -9.67 -10.71 -1.46
CA LYS A 78 -10.22 -11.63 -0.45
C LYS A 78 -10.27 -11.01 0.94
N LEU A 79 -10.26 -9.70 1.03
CA LEU A 79 -10.27 -8.94 2.28
C LEU A 79 -9.08 -9.23 3.19
N ARG A 80 -8.01 -9.75 2.65
CA ARG A 80 -6.74 -9.86 3.35
C ARG A 80 -6.01 -8.54 3.27
N ALA A 81 -5.38 -8.13 4.34
CA ALA A 81 -4.82 -6.79 4.43
C ALA A 81 -3.40 -6.77 4.97
N ILE A 82 -2.67 -5.74 4.60
CA ILE A 82 -1.36 -5.41 5.17
C ILE A 82 -1.41 -3.95 5.57
N GLU A 83 -1.14 -3.69 6.84
CA GLU A 83 -1.18 -2.35 7.42
C GLU A 83 0.20 -1.70 7.44
N ASN A 84 0.22 -0.40 7.67
CA ASN A 84 1.45 0.40 7.79
C ASN A 84 2.33 0.37 6.55
N VAL A 85 1.69 0.41 5.39
CA VAL A 85 2.40 0.50 4.13
C VAL A 85 2.76 1.96 3.87
N ARG A 86 4.05 2.22 3.74
CA ARG A 86 4.58 3.57 3.62
C ARG A 86 4.19 4.21 2.30
N VAL A 87 3.78 5.47 2.37
CA VAL A 87 3.57 6.28 1.18
C VAL A 87 4.90 6.92 0.81
N LEU A 88 5.27 6.82 -0.45
CA LEU A 88 6.43 7.51 -0.98
C LEU A 88 5.99 8.73 -1.79
N GLY A 89 6.64 9.85 -1.56
CA GLY A 89 6.41 11.07 -2.32
C GLY A 89 7.55 11.33 -3.30
N PRO A 90 7.41 12.31 -4.15
CA PRO A 90 6.25 13.18 -4.30
C PRO A 90 5.07 12.49 -4.99
N CYS A 91 3.93 13.17 -5.05
CA CYS A 91 2.73 12.63 -5.72
C CYS A 91 3.02 12.38 -7.20
N ARG A 92 2.46 11.28 -7.72
CA ARG A 92 2.62 10.89 -9.12
C ARG A 92 1.33 11.11 -9.91
N SER A 93 1.43 10.97 -11.22
CA SER A 93 0.26 11.06 -12.10
C SER A 93 -0.68 9.86 -11.98
N LYS A 94 -0.17 8.73 -11.52
CA LYS A 94 -0.96 7.52 -11.29
C LYS A 94 -0.54 6.88 -9.98
N SER A 95 -1.53 6.34 -9.26
CA SER A 95 -1.25 5.62 -8.02
C SER A 95 -0.75 4.21 -8.33
N GLN A 96 0.16 3.72 -7.51
CA GLN A 96 0.80 2.44 -7.69
C GLN A 96 1.09 1.82 -6.33
N VAL A 97 0.92 0.51 -6.23
CA VAL A 97 1.25 -0.26 -5.03
C VAL A 97 2.32 -1.27 -5.41
N GLU A 98 3.47 -1.20 -4.77
CA GLU A 98 4.55 -2.16 -4.98
C GLU A 98 4.64 -3.10 -3.78
N ILE A 99 4.59 -4.38 -4.06
CA ILE A 99 4.63 -5.43 -3.03
C ILE A 99 5.61 -6.52 -3.41
N SER A 100 5.95 -7.34 -2.44
CA SER A 100 6.75 -8.54 -2.71
C SER A 100 5.88 -9.70 -3.19
N ALA A 101 6.50 -10.73 -3.74
CA ALA A 101 5.78 -11.94 -4.12
C ALA A 101 5.10 -12.59 -2.91
N THR A 102 5.74 -12.56 -1.75
CA THR A 102 5.18 -13.07 -0.51
C THR A 102 3.95 -12.28 -0.10
N ASP A 103 4.00 -10.94 -0.20
CA ASP A 103 2.86 -10.08 0.09
C ASP A 103 1.70 -10.38 -0.85
N ALA A 104 1.99 -10.60 -2.13
CA ALA A 104 0.96 -10.93 -3.12
C ALA A 104 0.21 -12.21 -2.75
N LEU A 105 0.94 -13.23 -2.33
CA LEU A 105 0.33 -14.46 -1.84
C LEU A 105 -0.53 -14.22 -0.62
N LYS A 106 -0.04 -13.44 0.31
CA LYS A 106 -0.73 -13.10 1.55
C LYS A 106 -2.03 -12.36 1.29
N LEU A 107 -2.02 -11.42 0.36
CA LEU A 107 -3.20 -10.64 0.00
C LEU A 107 -4.15 -11.39 -0.94
N GLY A 108 -3.69 -12.46 -1.55
CA GLY A 108 -4.46 -13.16 -2.57
C GLY A 108 -4.56 -12.37 -3.86
N VAL A 109 -3.54 -11.58 -4.18
CA VAL A 109 -3.49 -10.72 -5.35
C VAL A 109 -2.54 -11.32 -6.37
N LYS A 110 -2.98 -11.36 -7.63
CA LYS A 110 -2.13 -11.83 -8.74
C LYS A 110 -1.39 -10.65 -9.36
N ALA A 111 -0.46 -10.08 -8.62
CA ALA A 111 0.30 -8.93 -9.09
C ALA A 111 1.40 -9.37 -10.06
N PRO A 112 1.46 -8.76 -11.26
CA PRO A 112 2.51 -9.08 -12.21
C PRO A 112 3.83 -8.42 -11.82
N ILE A 113 4.92 -9.01 -12.28
CA ILE A 113 6.25 -8.41 -12.12
C ILE A 113 6.41 -7.32 -13.18
N ARG A 114 6.61 -6.11 -12.76
CA ARG A 114 6.74 -4.95 -13.67
C ARG A 114 7.79 -3.98 -13.18
N GLU A 115 8.29 -3.17 -14.07
CA GLU A 115 9.10 -2.02 -13.68
C GLU A 115 8.19 -0.97 -13.06
N SER A 116 8.72 -0.23 -12.10
CA SER A 116 7.97 0.85 -11.45
C SER A 116 7.43 1.83 -12.50
N GLY A 117 6.16 2.17 -12.37
CA GLY A 117 5.46 3.03 -13.32
C GLY A 117 4.73 2.29 -14.43
N ASN A 118 5.06 1.03 -14.66
CA ASN A 118 4.39 0.23 -15.69
C ASN A 118 3.24 -0.57 -15.07
N ILE A 119 2.09 0.08 -14.91
CA ILE A 119 0.95 -0.49 -14.20
C ILE A 119 -0.19 -0.95 -15.11
N ALA A 120 -0.05 -0.81 -16.41
CA ALA A 120 -1.12 -1.22 -17.35
C ALA A 120 -1.39 -2.72 -17.24
N GLY A 121 -2.64 -3.06 -16.98
CA GLY A 121 -3.06 -4.47 -16.83
C GLY A 121 -2.59 -5.11 -15.54
N SER A 122 -2.11 -4.35 -14.57
CA SER A 122 -1.70 -4.88 -13.28
C SER A 122 -2.90 -5.19 -12.38
N ALA A 123 -2.63 -5.68 -11.17
CA ALA A 123 -3.70 -6.17 -10.31
C ALA A 123 -4.49 -5.06 -9.63
N PRO A 124 -5.77 -5.28 -9.37
CA PRO A 124 -6.56 -4.36 -8.55
C PRO A 124 -6.24 -4.52 -7.07
N ILE A 125 -6.42 -3.43 -6.33
CA ILE A 125 -6.18 -3.43 -4.89
C ILE A 125 -6.93 -2.25 -4.27
N ALA A 126 -7.35 -2.40 -3.01
CA ALA A 126 -7.95 -1.31 -2.26
C ALA A 126 -6.93 -0.72 -1.30
N LEU A 127 -7.05 0.58 -1.05
CA LEU A 127 -6.23 1.30 -0.09
C LEU A 127 -7.15 1.94 0.94
N VAL A 128 -6.77 1.85 2.20
CA VAL A 128 -7.55 2.44 3.30
C VAL A 128 -6.65 3.38 4.09
N GLY A 129 -7.13 4.60 4.25
CA GLY A 129 -6.48 5.61 5.07
C GLY A 129 -7.39 6.08 6.19
N PRO A 130 -6.93 7.03 7.02
CA PRO A 130 -7.70 7.48 8.18
C PRO A 130 -8.96 8.25 7.82
N LYS A 131 -9.06 8.79 6.61
CA LYS A 131 -10.20 9.60 6.20
C LYS A 131 -11.02 8.98 5.07
N GLY A 132 -10.61 7.85 4.53
CA GLY A 132 -11.37 7.20 3.47
C GLY A 132 -10.63 6.04 2.84
N ALA A 133 -11.25 5.46 1.82
CA ALA A 133 -10.68 4.34 1.10
C ALA A 133 -10.84 4.57 -0.40
N ILE A 134 -9.93 3.98 -1.18
CA ILE A 134 -10.01 3.99 -2.64
C ILE A 134 -9.82 2.58 -3.17
N TYR A 135 -10.34 2.35 -4.36
CA TYR A 135 -10.15 1.10 -5.07
C TYR A 135 -9.42 1.39 -6.39
N LEU A 136 -8.30 0.72 -6.59
CA LEU A 136 -7.55 0.82 -7.84
C LEU A 136 -7.91 -0.40 -8.70
N ASN A 137 -8.44 -0.16 -9.89
CA ASN A 137 -8.73 -1.24 -10.85
C ASN A 137 -7.45 -1.88 -11.36
N GLU A 138 -6.37 -1.10 -11.40
CA GLU A 138 -5.03 -1.56 -11.70
C GLU A 138 -4.04 -0.69 -10.93
N GLY A 139 -2.86 -1.20 -10.66
CA GLY A 139 -1.85 -0.44 -9.94
C GLY A 139 -1.01 -1.27 -9.00
N CYS A 140 -1.39 -2.52 -8.73
CA CYS A 140 -0.62 -3.38 -7.84
C CYS A 140 0.36 -4.24 -8.64
N ILE A 141 1.64 -4.09 -8.37
CA ILE A 141 2.71 -4.79 -9.06
C ILE A 141 3.72 -5.37 -8.06
N ILE A 142 4.48 -6.34 -8.54
CA ILE A 142 5.71 -6.77 -7.88
C ILE A 142 6.82 -6.05 -8.63
N ALA A 143 7.53 -5.16 -7.96
CA ALA A 143 8.56 -4.37 -8.62
C ALA A 143 9.72 -5.26 -9.06
N LYS A 144 10.08 -5.12 -10.34
CA LYS A 144 11.25 -5.79 -10.88
C LYS A 144 12.50 -5.12 -10.30
N ARG A 145 13.35 -5.90 -9.68
CA ARG A 145 14.58 -5.38 -9.10
C ARG A 145 15.77 -5.81 -9.94
N PRO A 146 16.72 -4.93 -10.15
CA PRO A 146 17.98 -5.33 -10.74
C PRO A 146 18.69 -6.25 -9.76
N ASP A 147 19.26 -7.29 -10.26
CA ASP A 147 20.06 -8.23 -9.46
C ASP A 147 21.38 -7.58 -9.00
#